data_2d65b4d4f6e8b61f0416f3a83c04ed48
#
_entry.id   2d65b4d4f6e8b61f0416f3a83c04ed48
#
_cell.length_a   1.000
_cell.length_b   1.000
_cell.length_c   1.000
_cell.angle_alpha   90.00
_cell.angle_beta   90.00
_cell.angle_gamma   90.00
#
_symmetry.space_group_name_H-M   'P 1'
#
loop_
_entity.id
_entity.type
_entity.pdbx_description
1 polymer ?
#
loop_
_entity_poly.entity_id
_entity_poly.type
_entity_poly.pdbx_seq_one_letter_code
_entity_poly.pdbx_strand_id
1 'polypeptide(L)'
;GTTTHESDDWYNFVSDGVYVYRDRNGTAANSCTYSAADFFFDAPLAPAQRDGLWVYLDTTGREATGLCYDAVYDFDIYSDTPLTAARAAPLLNGYAVVCRDGQFGLLDGSGAEFVPCTYDGLVWDGSTAWVKQNDGWHEYTIPGVAKPDPLDTLSGDIVAPDARPTRTDTVYFRADADSSNRLNLRTGPGTEYDIIDRISSSTLRVYGYASTAPGWALVRYDPLYGMPHFGWVNTSYLLPAE
;
A
#
# COMPACT_ATOMS: atom_id res chain seq x y z
N GLY A 1 -15.59 -25.68 -0.82
CA GLY A 1 -16.35 -24.69 -0.05
C GLY A 1 -16.59 -23.47 -0.90
N THR A 2 -17.83 -23.02 -1.00
CA THR A 2 -18.21 -21.75 -1.64
C THR A 2 -17.90 -20.62 -0.70
N THR A 3 -17.04 -19.72 -1.08
CA THR A 3 -16.90 -18.42 -0.43
C THR A 3 -17.60 -17.40 -1.32
N THR A 4 -18.72 -16.85 -0.83
CA THR A 4 -19.53 -15.88 -1.58
C THR A 4 -19.26 -14.49 -1.03
N HIS A 5 -18.92 -13.55 -1.92
CA HIS A 5 -19.06 -12.11 -1.64
C HIS A 5 -20.41 -11.67 -2.22
N GLU A 6 -21.29 -11.07 -1.40
CA GLU A 6 -22.68 -10.78 -1.78
C GLU A 6 -22.84 -9.71 -2.88
N SER A 7 -21.76 -8.98 -3.22
CA SER A 7 -21.77 -7.92 -4.23
C SER A 7 -21.34 -8.35 -5.63
N ASP A 8 -20.75 -9.54 -5.78
CA ASP A 8 -20.21 -9.99 -7.05
C ASP A 8 -21.18 -10.87 -7.81
N ASP A 9 -21.40 -10.60 -9.10
CA ASP A 9 -22.23 -11.44 -9.98
C ASP A 9 -21.55 -12.77 -10.33
N TRP A 10 -20.25 -12.89 -10.04
CA TRP A 10 -19.42 -14.07 -10.32
C TRP A 10 -18.82 -14.63 -9.04
N TYR A 11 -18.88 -15.96 -8.94
CA TYR A 11 -18.31 -16.72 -7.82
C TYR A 11 -17.21 -17.62 -8.35
N ASN A 12 -16.11 -17.73 -7.65
CA ASN A 12 -15.15 -18.78 -7.95
C ASN A 12 -15.53 -20.06 -7.19
N PHE A 13 -15.58 -21.16 -7.93
CA PHE A 13 -15.82 -22.48 -7.39
C PHE A 13 -14.53 -23.29 -7.47
N VAL A 14 -14.20 -23.95 -6.37
CA VAL A 14 -13.06 -24.87 -6.31
C VAL A 14 -13.59 -26.29 -6.35
N SER A 15 -13.14 -27.06 -7.34
CA SER A 15 -13.31 -28.51 -7.38
C SER A 15 -11.96 -29.12 -7.72
N ASP A 16 -11.48 -30.04 -6.89
CA ASP A 16 -10.22 -30.76 -7.10
C ASP A 16 -9.00 -29.85 -7.33
N GLY A 17 -8.97 -28.70 -6.62
CA GLY A 17 -7.88 -27.72 -6.73
C GLY A 17 -7.95 -26.82 -7.97
N VAL A 18 -9.05 -26.84 -8.69
CA VAL A 18 -9.27 -26.03 -9.89
C VAL A 18 -10.36 -25.02 -9.64
N TYR A 19 -10.12 -23.77 -10.01
CA TYR A 19 -11.05 -22.66 -9.88
C TYR A 19 -11.79 -22.43 -11.20
N VAL A 20 -13.11 -22.20 -11.11
CA VAL A 20 -13.98 -21.81 -12.24
C VAL A 20 -14.86 -20.66 -11.77
N TYR A 21 -14.96 -19.60 -12.55
CA TYR A 21 -15.90 -18.51 -12.27
C TYR A 21 -17.28 -18.87 -12.81
N ARG A 22 -18.30 -18.78 -11.96
CA ARG A 22 -19.69 -19.08 -12.31
C ARG A 22 -20.60 -17.94 -11.83
N ASP A 23 -21.68 -17.70 -12.59
CA ASP A 23 -22.75 -16.80 -12.18
C ASP A 23 -23.66 -17.48 -11.12
N ARG A 24 -24.65 -16.73 -10.64
CA ARG A 24 -25.65 -17.20 -9.63
C ARG A 24 -26.46 -18.40 -10.11
N ASN A 25 -26.56 -18.63 -11.43
CA ASN A 25 -27.25 -19.77 -12.01
C ASN A 25 -26.33 -20.97 -12.22
N GLY A 26 -25.07 -20.84 -11.88
CA GLY A 26 -24.05 -21.87 -12.07
C GLY A 26 -23.47 -21.95 -13.47
N THR A 27 -23.76 -20.96 -14.33
CA THR A 27 -23.20 -20.90 -15.68
C THR A 27 -21.74 -20.43 -15.62
N ALA A 28 -20.83 -21.15 -16.26
CA ALA A 28 -19.42 -20.75 -16.30
C ALA A 28 -19.24 -19.46 -17.12
N ALA A 29 -18.43 -18.52 -16.58
CA ALA A 29 -18.13 -17.26 -17.22
C ALA A 29 -17.36 -17.43 -18.55
N ASN A 30 -16.50 -18.45 -18.58
CA ASN A 30 -15.72 -18.84 -19.74
C ASN A 30 -15.42 -20.36 -19.70
N SER A 31 -14.70 -20.87 -20.68
CA SER A 31 -14.26 -22.28 -20.73
C SER A 31 -12.94 -22.55 -20.02
N CYS A 32 -12.34 -21.54 -19.39
CA CYS A 32 -11.04 -21.65 -18.73
C CYS A 32 -11.18 -22.18 -17.31
N THR A 33 -10.12 -22.84 -16.87
CA THR A 33 -9.90 -23.25 -15.50
C THR A 33 -8.64 -22.60 -14.97
N TYR A 34 -8.63 -22.28 -13.67
CA TYR A 34 -7.53 -21.55 -13.05
C TYR A 34 -6.96 -22.34 -11.88
N SER A 35 -5.66 -22.31 -11.71
CA SER A 35 -4.96 -22.95 -10.56
C SER A 35 -5.05 -22.14 -9.29
N ALA A 36 -5.29 -20.85 -9.40
CA ALA A 36 -5.60 -19.93 -8.30
C ALA A 36 -6.56 -18.83 -8.78
N ALA A 37 -7.34 -18.29 -7.89
CA ALA A 37 -8.25 -17.19 -8.19
C ALA A 37 -8.54 -16.37 -6.94
N ASP A 38 -8.75 -15.07 -7.13
CA ASP A 38 -9.14 -14.16 -6.06
C ASP A 38 -10.51 -13.54 -6.39
N PHE A 39 -11.05 -12.78 -5.44
CA PHE A 39 -12.34 -12.11 -5.56
C PHE A 39 -12.18 -10.73 -6.21
N PHE A 40 -13.30 -10.18 -6.69
CA PHE A 40 -13.34 -8.83 -7.25
C PHE A 40 -13.20 -7.74 -6.19
N PHE A 41 -13.63 -7.98 -4.94
CA PHE A 41 -13.58 -6.99 -3.85
C PHE A 41 -14.16 -5.62 -4.23
N ASP A 42 -15.32 -5.64 -4.92
CA ASP A 42 -15.98 -4.45 -5.50
C ASP A 42 -15.14 -3.73 -6.58
N ALA A 43 -14.06 -4.35 -7.05
CA ALA A 43 -13.24 -3.84 -8.14
C ALA A 43 -13.72 -4.39 -9.50
N PRO A 44 -13.42 -3.71 -10.62
CA PRO A 44 -13.82 -4.18 -11.95
C PRO A 44 -13.05 -5.39 -12.45
N LEU A 45 -11.92 -5.74 -11.83
CA LEU A 45 -11.07 -6.85 -12.22
C LEU A 45 -10.70 -7.73 -11.02
N ALA A 46 -10.58 -9.04 -11.28
CA ALA A 46 -10.08 -10.02 -10.31
C ALA A 46 -8.93 -10.83 -10.89
N PRO A 47 -7.85 -11.07 -10.14
CA PRO A 47 -6.74 -11.89 -10.61
C PRO A 47 -7.05 -13.38 -10.55
N ALA A 48 -6.62 -14.11 -11.58
CA ALA A 48 -6.68 -15.56 -11.65
C ALA A 48 -5.39 -16.11 -12.24
N GLN A 49 -4.99 -17.33 -11.87
CA GLN A 49 -3.76 -17.95 -12.35
C GLN A 49 -4.08 -19.06 -13.33
N ARG A 50 -3.45 -19.01 -14.49
CA ARG A 50 -3.50 -20.01 -15.56
C ARG A 50 -2.10 -20.27 -16.10
N ASP A 51 -1.76 -21.55 -16.23
CA ASP A 51 -0.45 -21.97 -16.76
C ASP A 51 0.76 -21.35 -16.04
N GLY A 52 0.62 -21.12 -14.72
CA GLY A 52 1.66 -20.52 -13.89
C GLY A 52 1.73 -19.00 -13.94
N LEU A 53 0.98 -18.35 -14.83
CA LEU A 53 0.93 -16.89 -14.97
C LEU A 53 -0.41 -16.33 -14.50
N TRP A 54 -0.41 -15.07 -14.13
CA TRP A 54 -1.60 -14.38 -13.67
C TRP A 54 -2.25 -13.59 -14.81
N VAL A 55 -3.56 -13.68 -14.88
CA VAL A 55 -4.43 -12.90 -15.76
C VAL A 55 -5.45 -12.14 -14.92
N TYR A 56 -6.03 -11.09 -15.46
CA TYR A 56 -7.10 -10.35 -14.82
C TYR A 56 -8.41 -10.54 -15.56
N LEU A 57 -9.44 -10.94 -14.84
CA LEU A 57 -10.78 -11.17 -15.37
C LEU A 57 -11.63 -9.94 -15.09
N ASP A 58 -12.44 -9.53 -16.06
CA ASP A 58 -13.48 -8.53 -15.88
C ASP A 58 -14.74 -9.14 -15.22
N THR A 59 -15.70 -8.30 -14.88
CA THR A 59 -16.96 -8.72 -14.25
C THR A 59 -17.86 -9.58 -15.16
N THR A 60 -17.50 -9.77 -16.42
CA THR A 60 -18.15 -10.73 -17.32
C THR A 60 -17.43 -12.07 -17.37
N GLY A 61 -16.34 -12.23 -16.61
CA GLY A 61 -15.51 -13.42 -16.54
C GLY A 61 -14.58 -13.59 -17.75
N ARG A 62 -14.31 -12.54 -18.52
CA ARG A 62 -13.37 -12.54 -19.63
C ARG A 62 -12.04 -12.01 -19.16
N GLU A 63 -10.96 -12.48 -19.77
CA GLU A 63 -9.64 -11.88 -19.58
C GLU A 63 -9.67 -10.44 -20.10
N ALA A 64 -9.48 -9.47 -19.20
CA ALA A 64 -9.58 -8.04 -19.50
C ALA A 64 -8.41 -7.54 -20.37
N THR A 65 -7.29 -8.28 -20.33
CA THR A 65 -6.10 -8.00 -21.13
C THR A 65 -5.60 -9.29 -21.76
N GLY A 66 -5.01 -9.21 -22.95
CA GLY A 66 -4.32 -10.34 -23.57
C GLY A 66 -2.93 -10.62 -22.98
N LEU A 67 -2.56 -9.92 -21.91
CA LEU A 67 -1.27 -10.04 -21.25
C LEU A 67 -1.36 -10.97 -20.04
N CYS A 68 -0.28 -11.69 -19.78
CA CYS A 68 -0.09 -12.51 -18.60
C CYS A 68 1.04 -11.93 -17.76
N TYR A 69 0.93 -12.11 -16.44
CA TYR A 69 1.85 -11.50 -15.48
C TYR A 69 2.48 -12.56 -14.58
N ASP A 70 3.68 -12.28 -14.13
CA ASP A 70 4.36 -13.04 -13.09
C ASP A 70 3.69 -12.80 -11.73
N ALA A 71 4.06 -13.59 -10.73
CA ALA A 71 3.70 -13.29 -9.35
C ALA A 71 4.32 -11.96 -8.93
N VAL A 72 3.57 -11.16 -8.17
CA VAL A 72 4.02 -9.87 -7.67
C VAL A 72 4.70 -10.06 -6.32
N TYR A 73 5.80 -9.36 -6.14
CA TYR A 73 6.47 -9.22 -4.86
C TYR A 73 6.13 -7.84 -4.29
N ASP A 74 5.77 -7.80 -3.02
CA ASP A 74 5.76 -6.53 -2.30
C ASP A 74 7.21 -6.13 -2.02
N PHE A 75 7.52 -4.86 -2.21
CA PHE A 75 8.81 -4.29 -1.84
C PHE A 75 8.65 -3.47 -0.56
N ASP A 76 9.59 -3.63 0.34
CA ASP A 76 9.82 -2.64 1.36
C ASP A 76 10.73 -1.55 0.78
N ILE A 77 10.18 -0.38 0.50
CA ILE A 77 10.92 0.77 -0.05
C ILE A 77 12.04 1.27 0.87
N TYR A 78 12.03 0.84 2.13
CA TYR A 78 13.04 1.24 3.11
C TYR A 78 14.18 0.23 3.22
N SER A 79 13.92 -1.05 2.99
CA SER A 79 14.93 -2.12 3.10
C SER A 79 15.41 -2.65 1.76
N ASP A 80 14.75 -2.25 0.66
CA ASP A 80 15.05 -2.74 -0.70
C ASP A 80 14.94 -4.27 -0.85
N THR A 81 14.29 -4.91 0.11
CA THR A 81 14.14 -6.35 0.17
C THR A 81 12.77 -6.75 -0.39
N PRO A 82 12.71 -7.59 -1.43
CA PRO A 82 11.44 -8.09 -1.91
C PRO A 82 10.78 -8.98 -0.85
N LEU A 83 9.55 -8.66 -0.49
CA LEU A 83 8.71 -9.52 0.34
C LEU A 83 8.03 -10.53 -0.58
N THR A 84 8.27 -11.81 -0.35
CA THR A 84 7.74 -12.89 -1.19
C THR A 84 6.26 -13.13 -0.91
N ALA A 85 5.37 -12.55 -1.70
CA ALA A 85 4.00 -13.02 -1.83
C ALA A 85 3.83 -13.58 -3.26
N ALA A 86 3.72 -14.88 -3.38
CA ALA A 86 3.63 -15.56 -4.68
C ALA A 86 2.22 -15.47 -5.30
N ARG A 87 1.63 -14.29 -5.39
CA ARG A 87 0.29 -14.08 -5.96
C ARG A 87 0.20 -12.76 -6.73
N ALA A 88 -0.83 -12.59 -7.56
CA ALA A 88 -1.14 -11.31 -8.15
C ALA A 88 -1.76 -10.35 -7.12
N ALA A 89 -1.49 -9.06 -7.28
CA ALA A 89 -2.12 -8.03 -6.49
C ALA A 89 -3.58 -7.80 -6.95
N PRO A 90 -4.56 -7.72 -6.03
CA PRO A 90 -5.89 -7.23 -6.36
C PRO A 90 -5.84 -5.73 -6.69
N LEU A 91 -6.89 -5.20 -7.35
CA LEU A 91 -6.99 -3.76 -7.54
C LEU A 91 -7.24 -3.07 -6.19
N LEU A 92 -6.44 -2.08 -5.91
CA LEU A 92 -6.60 -1.15 -4.80
C LEU A 92 -6.79 0.25 -5.37
N ASN A 93 -7.93 0.89 -5.05
CA ASN A 93 -8.29 2.21 -5.58
C ASN A 93 -8.10 2.33 -7.11
N GLY A 94 -8.54 1.28 -7.84
CA GLY A 94 -8.56 1.25 -9.29
C GLY A 94 -7.27 0.78 -9.97
N TYR A 95 -6.21 0.46 -9.23
CA TYR A 95 -4.93 0.01 -9.79
C TYR A 95 -4.39 -1.24 -9.08
N ALA A 96 -3.69 -2.08 -9.84
CA ALA A 96 -2.98 -3.24 -9.32
C ALA A 96 -1.52 -3.22 -9.76
N VAL A 97 -0.60 -3.56 -8.87
CA VAL A 97 0.79 -3.79 -9.25
C VAL A 97 0.89 -5.07 -10.05
N VAL A 98 1.53 -4.99 -11.19
CA VAL A 98 1.79 -6.15 -12.07
C VAL A 98 3.27 -6.29 -12.36
N CYS A 99 3.70 -7.51 -12.62
CA CYS A 99 5.08 -7.82 -12.99
C CYS A 99 5.06 -8.64 -14.28
N ARG A 100 5.92 -8.31 -15.23
CA ARG A 100 6.12 -9.07 -16.45
C ARG A 100 7.59 -9.06 -16.84
N ASP A 101 8.13 -10.25 -17.08
CA ASP A 101 9.55 -10.43 -17.40
C ASP A 101 10.48 -9.80 -16.34
N GLY A 102 10.08 -9.88 -15.07
CA GLY A 102 10.83 -9.33 -13.94
C GLY A 102 10.76 -7.79 -13.79
N GLN A 103 9.95 -7.11 -14.61
CA GLN A 103 9.73 -5.67 -14.52
C GLN A 103 8.32 -5.33 -14.06
N PHE A 104 8.19 -4.26 -13.30
CA PHE A 104 6.97 -3.87 -12.62
C PHE A 104 6.27 -2.70 -13.31
N GLY A 105 4.95 -2.72 -13.24
CA GLY A 105 4.05 -1.70 -13.75
C GLY A 105 2.76 -1.61 -12.95
N LEU A 106 1.83 -0.76 -13.39
CA LEU A 106 0.47 -0.64 -12.86
C LEU A 106 -0.56 -0.97 -13.93
N LEU A 107 -1.46 -1.89 -13.59
CA LEU A 107 -2.67 -2.18 -14.37
C LEU A 107 -3.81 -1.31 -13.84
N ASP A 108 -4.60 -0.72 -14.71
CA ASP A 108 -5.81 -0.01 -14.33
C ASP A 108 -7.06 -0.90 -14.37
N GLY A 109 -8.20 -0.35 -13.93
CA GLY A 109 -9.48 -1.06 -13.90
C GLY A 109 -10.07 -1.41 -15.28
N SER A 110 -9.49 -0.92 -16.37
CA SER A 110 -9.86 -1.32 -17.74
C SER A 110 -9.06 -2.51 -18.26
N GLY A 111 -8.01 -2.92 -17.54
CA GLY A 111 -7.06 -3.94 -17.97
C GLY A 111 -5.91 -3.40 -18.82
N ALA A 112 -5.73 -2.08 -18.87
CA ALA A 112 -4.59 -1.47 -19.55
C ALA A 112 -3.41 -1.31 -18.58
N GLU A 113 -2.18 -1.53 -19.07
CA GLU A 113 -0.98 -1.14 -18.35
C GLU A 113 -0.88 0.38 -18.32
N PHE A 114 -1.42 1.00 -17.28
CA PHE A 114 -1.37 2.45 -17.08
C PHE A 114 0.09 2.93 -16.89
N VAL A 115 0.87 2.20 -16.11
CA VAL A 115 2.31 2.30 -16.04
C VAL A 115 2.88 1.03 -16.67
N PRO A 116 3.61 1.12 -17.79
CA PRO A 116 4.20 -0.05 -18.44
C PRO A 116 5.15 -0.81 -17.50
N CYS A 117 5.23 -2.13 -17.66
CA CYS A 117 6.19 -2.97 -16.93
C CYS A 117 7.63 -2.68 -17.41
N THR A 118 8.25 -1.65 -16.85
CA THR A 118 9.61 -1.16 -17.20
C THR A 118 10.46 -0.80 -16.00
N TYR A 119 9.93 -0.93 -14.79
CA TYR A 119 10.59 -0.57 -13.55
C TYR A 119 11.13 -1.79 -12.82
N ASP A 120 12.26 -1.63 -12.10
CA ASP A 120 12.88 -2.69 -11.29
C ASP A 120 12.06 -3.04 -10.03
N GLY A 121 11.14 -2.17 -9.64
CA GLY A 121 10.19 -2.37 -8.56
C GLY A 121 9.07 -1.35 -8.60
N LEU A 122 7.92 -1.68 -8.03
CA LEU A 122 6.79 -0.78 -7.90
C LEU A 122 6.00 -1.10 -6.64
N VAL A 123 5.66 -0.07 -5.88
CA VAL A 123 4.77 -0.14 -4.72
C VAL A 123 3.60 0.80 -4.96
N TRP A 124 2.39 0.31 -4.70
CA TRP A 124 1.16 1.09 -4.76
C TRP A 124 0.44 0.99 -3.41
N ASP A 125 0.23 2.11 -2.73
CA ASP A 125 -0.42 2.17 -1.42
C ASP A 125 -1.91 2.57 -1.48
N GLY A 126 -2.46 2.70 -2.69
CA GLY A 126 -3.83 3.16 -2.93
C GLY A 126 -3.95 4.67 -3.16
N SER A 127 -2.87 5.44 -2.99
CA SER A 127 -2.84 6.88 -3.22
C SER A 127 -1.57 7.34 -3.94
N THR A 128 -0.46 6.67 -3.70
CA THR A 128 0.85 7.02 -4.24
C THR A 128 1.51 5.78 -4.82
N ALA A 129 2.04 5.93 -6.02
CA ALA A 129 2.92 4.94 -6.63
C ALA A 129 4.38 5.32 -6.41
N TRP A 130 5.19 4.35 -6.03
CA TRP A 130 6.65 4.47 -5.94
C TRP A 130 7.26 3.51 -6.93
N VAL A 131 8.12 4.01 -7.80
CA VAL A 131 8.81 3.21 -8.81
C VAL A 131 10.30 3.17 -8.53
N LYS A 132 10.91 2.01 -8.74
CA LYS A 132 12.35 1.81 -8.60
C LYS A 132 13.02 1.83 -9.95
N GLN A 133 14.08 2.61 -10.07
CA GLN A 133 15.01 2.65 -11.19
C GLN A 133 16.45 2.57 -10.68
N ASN A 134 17.43 2.56 -11.60
CA ASN A 134 18.86 2.41 -11.30
C ASN A 134 19.42 3.28 -10.18
N ASP A 135 18.83 4.43 -9.92
CA ASP A 135 19.24 5.44 -8.94
C ASP A 135 18.39 5.43 -7.66
N GLY A 136 17.44 4.49 -7.53
CA GLY A 136 16.63 4.33 -6.34
C GLY A 136 15.13 4.46 -6.55
N TRP A 137 14.40 4.73 -5.46
CA TRP A 137 12.96 4.87 -5.45
C TRP A 137 12.52 6.30 -5.71
N HIS A 138 11.53 6.46 -6.62
CA HIS A 138 10.95 7.73 -7.00
C HIS A 138 9.43 7.68 -6.88
N GLU A 139 8.83 8.77 -6.46
CA GLU A 139 7.38 8.93 -6.51
C GLU A 139 6.91 9.08 -7.96
N TYR A 140 5.95 8.25 -8.37
CA TYR A 140 5.29 8.36 -9.66
C TYR A 140 3.93 9.04 -9.50
N THR A 141 3.77 10.21 -10.11
CA THR A 141 2.50 10.94 -10.07
C THR A 141 1.52 10.35 -11.07
N ILE A 142 0.39 9.82 -10.58
CA ILE A 142 -0.69 9.32 -11.41
C ILE A 142 -1.59 10.50 -11.82
N PRO A 143 -1.68 10.85 -13.11
CA PRO A 143 -2.53 11.94 -13.56
C PRO A 143 -4.01 11.71 -13.20
N GLY A 144 -4.66 12.73 -12.63
CA GLY A 144 -6.08 12.67 -12.27
C GLY A 144 -6.40 11.95 -10.95
N VAL A 145 -5.42 11.32 -10.31
CA VAL A 145 -5.57 10.85 -8.93
C VAL A 145 -5.16 11.99 -8.00
N ALA A 146 -6.14 12.56 -7.32
CA ALA A 146 -5.86 13.53 -6.26
C ALA A 146 -5.19 12.78 -5.11
N LYS A 147 -3.94 13.13 -4.80
CA LYS A 147 -3.27 12.63 -3.61
C LYS A 147 -3.94 13.30 -2.41
N PRO A 148 -4.66 12.55 -1.56
CA PRO A 148 -5.20 13.15 -0.35
C PRO A 148 -4.03 13.66 0.49
N ASP A 149 -4.17 14.89 1.02
CA ASP A 149 -3.19 15.37 1.98
C ASP A 149 -3.29 14.49 3.25
N PRO A 150 -2.25 13.77 3.65
CA PRO A 150 -2.32 12.96 4.87
C PRO A 150 -2.76 13.77 6.09
N LEU A 151 -2.51 15.09 6.10
CA LEU A 151 -2.91 15.97 7.18
C LEU A 151 -4.41 16.33 7.18
N ASP A 152 -5.16 16.00 6.12
CA ASP A 152 -6.63 16.13 6.12
C ASP A 152 -7.29 15.19 7.15
N THR A 153 -6.56 14.15 7.58
CA THR A 153 -6.98 13.22 8.63
C THR A 153 -6.50 13.60 10.03
N LEU A 154 -5.89 14.78 10.17
CA LEU A 154 -5.38 15.25 11.46
C LEU A 154 -6.53 15.45 12.45
N SER A 155 -6.44 14.83 13.62
CA SER A 155 -7.41 15.06 14.69
C SER A 155 -7.40 16.53 15.13
N GLY A 156 -8.58 17.10 15.40
CA GLY A 156 -8.71 18.49 15.83
C GLY A 156 -7.97 18.82 17.14
N ASP A 157 -7.58 17.82 17.92
CA ASP A 157 -6.77 18.00 19.13
C ASP A 157 -5.28 18.11 18.85
N ILE A 158 -4.83 17.80 17.62
CA ILE A 158 -3.43 17.88 17.21
C ILE A 158 -3.16 19.24 16.59
N VAL A 159 -2.16 19.94 17.10
CA VAL A 159 -1.71 21.22 16.52
C VAL A 159 -1.21 20.98 15.11
N ALA A 160 -1.76 21.71 14.13
CA ALA A 160 -1.32 21.61 12.74
C ALA A 160 0.11 22.17 12.57
N PRO A 161 0.94 21.59 11.69
CA PRO A 161 2.26 22.13 11.40
C PRO A 161 2.15 23.41 10.57
N ASP A 162 3.06 24.35 10.80
CA ASP A 162 3.16 25.60 10.02
C ASP A 162 4.25 25.55 8.92
N ALA A 163 5.05 24.50 8.92
CA ALA A 163 6.03 24.22 7.89
C ALA A 163 5.97 22.74 7.50
N ARG A 164 6.20 22.46 6.22
CA ARG A 164 6.24 21.09 5.69
C ARG A 164 7.65 20.74 5.22
N PRO A 165 8.06 19.47 5.32
CA PRO A 165 9.31 19.05 4.71
C PRO A 165 9.21 19.18 3.19
N THR A 166 10.30 19.56 2.53
CA THR A 166 10.39 19.61 1.06
C THR A 166 10.45 18.22 0.43
N ARG A 167 10.79 17.22 1.25
CA ARG A 167 10.76 15.79 0.94
C ARG A 167 10.04 15.10 2.09
N THR A 168 9.44 13.94 1.80
CA THR A 168 8.91 13.08 2.86
C THR A 168 10.11 12.43 3.57
N ASP A 169 10.67 13.11 4.54
CA ASP A 169 11.79 12.58 5.30
C ASP A 169 11.27 11.46 6.19
N THR A 170 11.83 10.27 6.00
CA THR A 170 11.64 9.16 6.93
C THR A 170 12.71 9.30 8.00
N VAL A 171 12.29 9.32 9.25
CA VAL A 171 13.20 9.35 10.39
C VAL A 171 12.99 8.11 11.22
N TYR A 172 14.10 7.53 11.68
CA TYR A 172 14.06 6.41 12.62
C TYR A 172 14.14 6.93 14.04
N PHE A 173 13.28 6.40 14.87
CA PHE A 173 13.47 6.43 16.31
C PHE A 173 13.97 5.05 16.74
N ARG A 174 15.15 5.01 17.32
CA ARG A 174 15.65 3.85 18.05
C ARG A 174 15.55 4.18 19.53
N ALA A 175 14.66 3.50 20.25
CA ALA A 175 14.74 3.50 21.69
C ALA A 175 16.12 2.97 22.11
N ASP A 176 16.81 3.68 22.97
CA ASP A 176 17.97 3.13 23.68
C ASP A 176 17.57 1.77 24.27
N ALA A 177 18.50 0.80 24.28
CA ALA A 177 18.24 -0.60 24.63
C ALA A 177 17.60 -0.83 26.01
N ASP A 178 17.41 0.22 26.78
CA ASP A 178 16.71 0.20 28.06
C ASP A 178 15.21 0.45 27.80
N SER A 179 14.39 -0.59 27.99
CA SER A 179 12.96 -0.63 27.71
C SER A 179 12.10 0.42 28.45
N SER A 180 12.72 1.28 29.27
CA SER A 180 12.06 2.35 30.01
C SER A 180 12.01 3.69 29.24
N ASN A 181 12.84 3.89 28.23
CA ASN A 181 12.91 5.14 27.47
C ASN A 181 12.02 5.08 26.23
N ARG A 182 10.79 5.56 26.37
CA ARG A 182 9.86 5.71 25.27
C ARG A 182 9.79 7.16 24.81
N LEU A 183 9.72 7.39 23.51
CA LEU A 183 9.48 8.69 22.94
C LEU A 183 8.02 9.10 23.15
N ASN A 184 7.79 10.24 23.77
CA ASN A 184 6.44 10.76 23.94
C ASN A 184 5.94 11.35 22.63
N LEU A 185 4.76 10.88 22.20
CA LEU A 185 3.97 11.47 21.14
C LEU A 185 2.95 12.42 21.75
N ARG A 186 2.89 13.68 21.28
CA ARG A 186 2.10 14.73 21.92
C ARG A 186 1.12 15.40 20.97
N THR A 187 0.16 16.13 21.54
CA THR A 187 -0.82 16.92 20.77
C THR A 187 -0.22 18.15 20.10
N GLY A 188 0.93 18.63 20.57
CA GLY A 188 1.57 19.83 20.02
C GLY A 188 3.08 19.86 20.22
N PRO A 189 3.76 20.85 19.60
CA PRO A 189 5.21 20.96 19.54
C PRO A 189 5.79 21.58 20.81
N GLY A 190 5.76 20.86 21.93
CA GLY A 190 6.29 21.32 23.22
C GLY A 190 6.06 20.30 24.32
N THR A 191 6.76 20.47 25.43
CA THR A 191 6.59 19.60 26.61
C THR A 191 5.35 19.91 27.42
N GLU A 192 4.74 21.08 27.21
CA GLU A 192 3.49 21.57 27.81
C GLU A 192 2.24 20.89 27.20
N TYR A 193 2.37 20.29 26.02
CA TYR A 193 1.27 19.60 25.35
C TYR A 193 1.08 18.18 25.89
N ASP A 194 -0.17 17.71 25.84
CA ASP A 194 -0.56 16.40 26.35
C ASP A 194 0.13 15.26 25.61
N ILE A 195 0.49 14.22 26.36
CA ILE A 195 1.02 12.98 25.78
C ILE A 195 -0.16 12.10 25.38
N ILE A 196 -0.23 11.77 24.09
CA ILE A 196 -1.27 10.91 23.51
C ILE A 196 -0.81 9.47 23.34
N ASP A 197 0.51 9.25 23.18
CA ASP A 197 1.08 7.90 23.08
C ASP A 197 2.57 7.90 23.46
N ARG A 198 3.16 6.70 23.56
CA ARG A 198 4.58 6.48 23.87
C ARG A 198 5.18 5.43 22.95
N ILE A 199 6.04 5.88 22.06
CA ILE A 199 6.69 5.06 21.03
C ILE A 199 7.90 4.35 21.64
N SER A 200 7.97 3.03 21.51
CA SER A 200 9.10 2.23 21.99
C SER A 200 10.26 2.19 21.00
N SER A 201 10.01 1.74 19.79
CA SER A 201 10.95 1.75 18.65
C SER A 201 10.11 1.65 17.39
N SER A 202 10.31 2.55 16.45
CA SER A 202 9.53 2.57 15.22
C SER A 202 10.20 3.44 14.17
N THR A 203 9.93 3.13 12.92
CA THR A 203 10.19 4.03 11.80
C THR A 203 9.07 5.07 11.78
N LEU A 204 9.43 6.34 11.82
CA LEU A 204 8.51 7.46 11.80
C LEU A 204 8.69 8.28 10.54
N ARG A 205 7.58 8.67 9.94
CA ARG A 205 7.58 9.61 8.81
C ARG A 205 7.22 11.00 9.29
N VAL A 206 8.05 12.00 8.94
CA VAL A 206 7.79 13.40 9.25
C VAL A 206 6.84 14.01 8.23
N TYR A 207 5.81 14.69 8.70
CA TYR A 207 4.80 15.37 7.88
C TYR A 207 4.81 16.90 8.06
N GLY A 208 5.49 17.41 9.07
CA GLY A 208 5.58 18.83 9.30
C GLY A 208 6.50 19.20 10.44
N TYR A 209 6.76 20.50 10.54
CA TYR A 209 7.56 21.14 11.58
C TYR A 209 6.81 22.33 12.18
N ALA A 210 7.24 22.75 13.34
CA ALA A 210 6.79 24.00 13.96
C ALA A 210 7.91 25.03 13.86
N SER A 211 7.71 26.09 13.10
CA SER A 211 8.69 27.17 12.93
C SER A 211 8.96 27.92 14.23
N THR A 212 7.94 28.01 15.08
CA THR A 212 7.99 28.66 16.40
C THR A 212 8.56 27.79 17.52
N ALA A 213 8.67 26.48 17.27
CA ALA A 213 9.22 25.50 18.22
C ALA A 213 10.24 24.59 17.50
N PRO A 214 11.43 25.11 17.18
CA PRO A 214 12.46 24.32 16.51
C PRO A 214 12.84 23.11 17.37
N GLY A 215 13.05 21.98 16.72
CA GLY A 215 13.32 20.71 17.41
C GLY A 215 12.07 19.84 17.64
N TRP A 216 10.92 20.23 17.08
CA TRP A 216 9.72 19.40 17.08
C TRP A 216 9.27 19.06 15.66
N ALA A 217 8.84 17.81 15.47
CA ALA A 217 8.31 17.32 14.20
C ALA A 217 6.97 16.62 14.41
N LEU A 218 6.02 16.89 13.50
CA LEU A 218 4.80 16.13 13.39
C LEU A 218 5.08 14.85 12.63
N VAL A 219 4.79 13.72 13.23
CA VAL A 219 4.99 12.39 12.67
C VAL A 219 3.69 11.61 12.64
N ARG A 220 3.61 10.61 11.75
CA ARG A 220 2.61 9.57 11.83
C ARG A 220 3.24 8.35 12.50
N TYR A 221 2.54 7.82 13.48
CA TYR A 221 2.89 6.60 14.18
C TYR A 221 1.87 5.50 13.84
N ASP A 222 2.38 4.38 13.38
CA ASP A 222 1.62 3.18 13.05
C ASP A 222 1.93 2.10 14.12
N PRO A 223 1.17 2.04 15.23
CA PRO A 223 1.42 1.08 16.28
C PRO A 223 1.13 -0.35 15.82
N LEU A 224 1.86 -1.32 16.37
CA LEU A 224 1.65 -2.75 16.06
C LEU A 224 0.22 -3.22 16.37
N TYR A 225 -0.40 -2.62 17.39
CA TYR A 225 -1.79 -2.82 17.76
C TYR A 225 -2.44 -1.45 17.97
N GLY A 226 -3.40 -1.09 17.13
CA GLY A 226 -4.10 0.18 17.20
C GLY A 226 -4.25 0.86 15.84
N MET A 227 -4.87 2.03 15.86
CA MET A 227 -5.07 2.82 14.65
C MET A 227 -3.88 3.76 14.45
N PRO A 228 -3.42 3.92 13.19
CA PRO A 228 -2.43 4.95 12.87
C PRO A 228 -2.91 6.33 13.29
N HIS A 229 -2.02 7.13 13.88
CA HIS A 229 -2.35 8.48 14.31
C HIS A 229 -1.16 9.45 14.25
N PHE A 230 -1.47 10.71 14.17
CA PHE A 230 -0.46 11.78 14.17
C PHE A 230 -0.14 12.25 15.58
N GLY A 231 1.06 12.79 15.73
CA GLY A 231 1.46 13.52 16.92
C GLY A 231 2.84 14.13 16.79
N TRP A 232 3.19 14.97 17.76
CA TRP A 232 4.44 15.70 17.81
C TRP A 232 5.49 14.97 18.64
N VAL A 233 6.71 14.92 18.10
CA VAL A 233 7.87 14.34 18.77
C VAL A 233 9.04 15.33 18.80
N ASN A 234 9.89 15.22 19.80
CA ASN A 234 11.13 15.99 19.83
C ASN A 234 12.18 15.33 18.94
N THR A 235 12.71 16.09 17.98
CA THR A 235 13.63 15.58 16.96
C THR A 235 15.01 15.22 17.50
N SER A 236 15.38 15.69 18.69
CA SER A 236 16.65 15.32 19.33
C SER A 236 16.76 13.83 19.67
N TYR A 237 15.63 13.12 19.69
CA TYR A 237 15.55 11.67 19.92
C TYR A 237 15.38 10.87 18.64
N LEU A 238 15.41 11.52 17.48
CA LEU A 238 15.26 10.87 16.18
C LEU A 238 16.62 10.64 15.55
N LEU A 239 16.79 9.46 14.95
CA LEU A 239 17.95 9.14 14.13
C LEU A 239 17.52 9.18 12.65
N PRO A 240 18.36 9.73 11.76
CA PRO A 240 18.10 9.66 10.32
C PRO A 240 17.93 8.21 9.88
N ALA A 241 17.04 7.98 8.91
CA ALA A 241 16.98 6.71 8.20
C ALA A 241 18.30 6.51 7.44
N GLU A 242 18.96 5.36 7.66
CA GLU A 242 20.11 4.92 6.86
C GLU A 242 19.63 4.37 5.50
#